data_cf97219b0e1287152cbce7d44358add2
#
_entry.id   cf97219b0e1287152cbce7d44358add2
#
_cell.length_a   1.000
_cell.length_b   1.000
_cell.length_c   1.000
_cell.angle_alpha   90.00
_cell.angle_beta   90.00
_cell.angle_gamma   90.00
#
_symmetry.space_group_name_H-M   'P 1'
#
loop_
_entity.id
_entity.type
_entity.pdbx_description
1 polymer ?
#
loop_
_entity_poly.entity_id
_entity_poly.type
_entity_poly.pdbx_seq_one_letter_code
_entity_poly.pdbx_strand_id
1 'polypeptide(L)'
;RQLAFSLDGSAGLKIAQQFDAIDEGAKALRGGDIYALVVIPNHLERDAREGTQPRVTVFNNGQFILIAKLVNAALAQVVGTLNGQVGVLAAMADGKALPGALGQSVPIASQVTALYNINSSYAQFLLSALLPAVWQILVVLYGLNALARTDRLGLAWTTRGVWFGLWRTLLPH
;
A
#
# COMPACT_ATOMS: atom_id res chain seq x y z
N ARG A 1 4.17 -9.80 22.25
CA ARG A 1 5.64 -9.70 22.12
C ARG A 1 6.21 -10.72 21.12
N GLN A 2 5.78 -11.98 21.16
CA GLN A 2 6.28 -13.03 20.26
C GLN A 2 5.97 -12.72 18.79
N LEU A 3 4.76 -12.24 18.48
CA LEU A 3 4.36 -11.85 17.11
C LEU A 3 5.22 -10.70 16.57
N ALA A 4 5.50 -9.67 17.37
CA ALA A 4 6.37 -8.57 16.98
C ALA A 4 7.80 -9.06 16.71
N PHE A 5 8.33 -9.95 17.56
CA PHE A 5 9.63 -10.56 17.36
C PHE A 5 9.70 -11.41 16.10
N SER A 6 8.65 -12.18 15.81
CA SER A 6 8.57 -13.00 14.58
C SER A 6 8.45 -12.15 13.32
N LEU A 7 7.79 -10.98 13.39
CA LEU A 7 7.72 -10.03 12.28
C LEU A 7 9.08 -9.40 12.01
N ASP A 8 9.81 -9.01 13.04
CA ASP A 8 11.14 -8.40 12.91
C ASP A 8 12.18 -9.41 12.39
N GLY A 9 12.02 -10.68 12.74
CA GLY A 9 12.86 -11.77 12.23
C GLY A 9 12.51 -12.23 10.81
N SER A 10 11.45 -11.71 10.20
CA SER A 10 11.07 -12.10 8.84
C SER A 10 11.97 -11.40 7.81
N ALA A 11 12.38 -12.15 6.76
CA ALA A 11 13.30 -11.62 5.74
C ALA A 11 12.76 -10.42 4.92
N GLY A 12 11.45 -10.18 4.98
CA GLY A 12 10.77 -9.14 4.18
C GLY A 12 10.34 -7.91 4.93
N LEU A 13 10.42 -7.90 6.27
CA LEU A 13 9.92 -6.81 7.11
C LEU A 13 10.95 -6.45 8.18
N LYS A 14 11.03 -5.15 8.49
CA LYS A 14 11.79 -4.61 9.61
C LYS A 14 10.88 -3.71 10.42
N ILE A 15 10.84 -3.92 11.72
CA ILE A 15 10.13 -3.01 12.63
C ILE A 15 10.95 -1.73 12.74
N ALA A 16 10.42 -0.65 12.15
CA ALA A 16 11.05 0.66 12.18
C ALA A 16 10.80 1.36 13.52
N GLN A 17 9.55 1.26 14.02
CA GLN A 17 9.14 1.98 15.23
C GLN A 17 7.95 1.26 15.90
N GLN A 18 7.84 1.39 17.21
CA GLN A 18 6.70 0.95 18.00
C GLN A 18 5.97 2.17 18.54
N PHE A 19 4.66 2.14 18.49
CA PHE A 19 3.79 3.23 18.94
C PHE A 19 2.87 2.71 20.05
N ASP A 20 2.63 3.51 21.07
CA ASP A 20 1.70 3.19 22.15
C ASP A 20 0.25 3.54 21.77
N ALA A 21 0.08 4.49 20.83
CA ALA A 21 -1.23 4.92 20.35
C ALA A 21 -1.35 4.70 18.81
N ILE A 22 -2.54 4.25 18.40
CA ILE A 22 -2.85 4.02 16.97
C ILE A 22 -2.76 5.33 16.16
N ASP A 23 -3.13 6.45 16.75
CA ASP A 23 -3.13 7.76 16.09
C ASP A 23 -1.73 8.23 15.71
N GLU A 24 -0.72 7.92 16.52
CA GLU A 24 0.68 8.23 16.22
C GLU A 24 1.17 7.40 15.04
N GLY A 25 0.90 6.10 15.05
CA GLY A 25 1.21 5.22 13.93
C GLY A 25 0.49 5.62 12.64
N ALA A 26 -0.76 6.07 12.76
CA ALA A 26 -1.52 6.55 11.62
C ALA A 26 -0.96 7.87 11.04
N LYS A 27 -0.40 8.75 11.87
CA LYS A 27 0.31 9.95 11.41
C LYS A 27 1.60 9.59 10.67
N ALA A 28 2.40 8.68 11.22
CA ALA A 28 3.63 8.20 10.59
C ALA A 28 3.36 7.49 9.24
N LEU A 29 2.27 6.70 9.16
CA LEU A 29 1.85 6.07 7.91
C LEU A 29 1.40 7.09 6.86
N ARG A 30 0.70 8.14 7.25
CA ARG A 30 0.31 9.25 6.36
C ARG A 30 1.49 10.11 5.94
N GLY A 31 2.45 10.31 6.83
CA GLY A 31 3.68 11.05 6.56
C GLY A 31 4.64 10.29 5.63
N GLY A 32 4.46 8.98 5.46
CA GLY A 32 5.35 8.14 4.67
C GLY A 32 6.59 7.66 5.42
N ASP A 33 6.66 7.88 6.73
CA ASP A 33 7.76 7.43 7.59
C ASP A 33 7.76 5.90 7.75
N ILE A 34 6.56 5.30 7.66
CA ILE A 34 6.36 3.85 7.68
C ILE A 34 5.46 3.44 6.50
N TYR A 35 5.64 2.23 6.00
CA TYR A 35 4.86 1.68 4.89
C TYR A 35 3.63 0.87 5.32
N ALA A 36 3.67 0.34 6.53
CA ALA A 36 2.56 -0.42 7.11
C ALA A 36 2.52 -0.22 8.62
N LEU A 37 1.31 -0.23 9.18
CA LEU A 37 1.04 -0.20 10.62
C LEU A 37 0.33 -1.49 10.99
N VAL A 38 0.94 -2.28 11.88
CA VAL A 38 0.36 -3.52 12.41
C VAL A 38 -0.21 -3.26 13.79
N VAL A 39 -1.51 -3.45 13.95
CA VAL A 39 -2.20 -3.30 15.23
C VAL A 39 -2.44 -4.67 15.84
N ILE A 40 -1.79 -4.93 16.96
CA ILE A 40 -1.88 -6.19 17.70
C ILE A 40 -2.77 -5.96 18.92
N PRO A 41 -3.89 -6.71 19.09
CA PRO A 41 -4.74 -6.60 20.26
C PRO A 41 -4.00 -7.00 21.55
N ASN A 42 -4.24 -6.30 22.64
CA ASN A 42 -3.60 -6.57 23.93
C ASN A 42 -3.93 -7.98 24.51
N HIS A 43 -5.05 -8.56 24.09
CA HIS A 43 -5.54 -9.85 24.59
C HIS A 43 -5.40 -11.00 23.60
N LEU A 44 -4.56 -10.83 22.56
CA LEU A 44 -4.42 -11.80 21.48
C LEU A 44 -4.16 -13.24 21.96
N GLU A 45 -3.30 -13.42 22.96
CA GLU A 45 -2.98 -14.75 23.49
C GLU A 45 -4.15 -15.36 24.28
N ARG A 46 -4.84 -14.53 25.07
CA ARG A 46 -6.01 -14.98 25.84
C ARG A 46 -7.14 -15.38 24.92
N ASP A 47 -7.45 -14.51 23.95
CA ASP A 47 -8.54 -14.74 22.99
C ASP A 47 -8.29 -16.00 22.16
N ALA A 48 -7.02 -16.23 21.75
CA ALA A 48 -6.64 -17.46 21.06
C ALA A 48 -6.82 -18.71 21.92
N ARG A 49 -6.53 -18.66 23.24
CA ARG A 49 -6.73 -19.79 24.16
C ARG A 49 -8.21 -20.04 24.48
N GLU A 50 -9.01 -19.00 24.55
CA GLU A 50 -10.46 -19.08 24.80
C GLU A 50 -11.26 -19.50 23.55
N GLY A 51 -10.59 -19.77 22.42
CA GLY A 51 -11.24 -20.17 21.18
C GLY A 51 -11.94 -19.02 20.45
N THR A 52 -11.71 -17.81 20.88
CA THR A 52 -12.16 -16.61 20.17
C THR A 52 -11.13 -16.25 19.12
N GLN A 53 -11.56 -16.07 17.86
CA GLN A 53 -10.65 -15.79 16.76
C GLN A 53 -10.06 -14.34 16.89
N PRO A 54 -8.83 -14.17 17.38
CA PRO A 54 -8.24 -12.86 17.48
C PRO A 54 -7.87 -12.32 16.10
N ARG A 55 -8.04 -11.03 15.89
CA ARG A 55 -7.75 -10.37 14.62
C ARG A 55 -6.56 -9.43 14.76
N VAL A 56 -5.55 -9.65 13.93
CA VAL A 56 -4.46 -8.70 13.74
C VAL A 56 -4.81 -7.82 12.56
N THR A 57 -4.92 -6.51 12.80
CA THR A 57 -5.27 -5.55 11.75
C THR A 57 -4.00 -4.90 11.20
N VAL A 58 -3.88 -4.85 9.89
CA VAL A 58 -2.78 -4.21 9.19
C VAL A 58 -3.31 -3.12 8.29
N PHE A 59 -2.80 -1.91 8.49
CA PHE A 59 -3.04 -0.79 7.61
C PHE A 59 -1.81 -0.58 6.74
N ASN A 60 -1.98 -0.53 5.44
CA ASN A 60 -0.92 -0.25 4.49
C ASN A 60 -1.32 0.88 3.54
N ASN A 61 -0.33 1.57 2.98
CA ASN A 61 -0.58 2.54 1.92
C ASN A 61 -0.74 1.80 0.59
N GLY A 62 -1.98 1.72 0.09
CA GLY A 62 -2.33 1.03 -1.15
C GLY A 62 -1.75 1.65 -2.43
N GLN A 63 -1.12 2.82 -2.35
CA GLN A 63 -0.40 3.41 -3.49
C GLN A 63 0.87 2.63 -3.81
N PHE A 64 1.50 2.03 -2.81
CA PHE A 64 2.70 1.20 -2.97
C PHE A 64 2.34 -0.28 -3.10
N ILE A 65 1.78 -0.67 -4.26
CA ILE A 65 1.24 -2.02 -4.50
C ILE A 65 2.27 -3.12 -4.22
N LEU A 66 3.52 -2.92 -4.62
CA LEU A 66 4.58 -3.92 -4.39
C LEU A 66 4.88 -4.08 -2.91
N ILE A 67 4.99 -2.98 -2.17
CA ILE A 67 5.23 -2.99 -0.72
C ILE A 67 4.05 -3.63 0.00
N ALA A 68 2.82 -3.29 -0.37
CA ALA A 68 1.62 -3.90 0.18
C ALA A 68 1.61 -5.43 -0.02
N LYS A 69 2.00 -5.93 -1.19
CA LYS A 69 2.14 -7.37 -1.45
C LYS A 69 3.20 -8.03 -0.59
N LEU A 70 4.37 -7.41 -0.41
CA LEU A 70 5.45 -7.92 0.45
C LEU A 70 5.01 -7.99 1.92
N VAL A 71 4.38 -6.92 2.43
CA VAL A 71 3.85 -6.87 3.79
C VAL A 71 2.81 -7.97 4.01
N ASN A 72 1.88 -8.13 3.07
CA ASN A 72 0.83 -9.14 3.17
C ASN A 72 1.40 -10.56 3.13
N ALA A 73 2.39 -10.82 2.27
CA ALA A 73 3.04 -12.13 2.18
C ALA A 73 3.80 -12.46 3.47
N ALA A 74 4.59 -11.54 4.00
CA ALA A 74 5.33 -11.72 5.24
C ALA A 74 4.38 -11.90 6.44
N LEU A 75 3.30 -11.13 6.52
CA LEU A 75 2.28 -11.30 7.56
C LEU A 75 1.60 -12.66 7.48
N ALA A 76 1.20 -13.09 6.29
CA ALA A 76 0.57 -14.40 6.08
C ALA A 76 1.51 -15.54 6.52
N GLN A 77 2.80 -15.43 6.22
CA GLN A 77 3.81 -16.39 6.64
C GLN A 77 3.95 -16.44 8.17
N VAL A 78 4.09 -15.29 8.83
CA VAL A 78 4.26 -15.20 10.30
C VAL A 78 2.98 -15.71 11.01
N VAL A 79 1.80 -15.24 10.57
CA VAL A 79 0.52 -15.70 11.15
C VAL A 79 0.31 -17.19 10.90
N GLY A 80 0.66 -17.70 9.72
CA GLY A 80 0.61 -19.13 9.42
C GLY A 80 1.51 -19.97 10.32
N THR A 81 2.74 -19.50 10.58
CA THR A 81 3.67 -20.17 11.51
C THR A 81 3.14 -20.18 12.94
N LEU A 82 2.60 -19.06 13.41
CA LEU A 82 2.01 -18.96 14.75
C LEU A 82 0.78 -19.85 14.89
N ASN A 83 -0.09 -19.87 13.90
CA ASN A 83 -1.25 -20.76 13.88
C ASN A 83 -0.84 -22.23 13.93
N GLY A 84 0.22 -22.61 13.20
CA GLY A 84 0.80 -23.95 13.28
C GLY A 84 1.31 -24.29 14.68
N GLN A 85 2.02 -23.37 15.33
CA GLN A 85 2.53 -23.57 16.70
C GLN A 85 1.38 -23.70 17.72
N VAL A 86 0.36 -22.86 17.64
CA VAL A 86 -0.83 -22.95 18.50
C VAL A 86 -1.56 -24.26 18.29
N GLY A 87 -1.69 -24.72 17.04
CA GLY A 87 -2.31 -26.02 16.71
C GLY A 87 -1.54 -27.19 17.30
N VAL A 88 -0.21 -27.21 17.22
CA VAL A 88 0.63 -28.23 17.81
C VAL A 88 0.51 -28.28 19.34
N LEU A 89 0.55 -27.10 19.99
CA LEU A 89 0.40 -27.00 21.45
C LEU A 89 -0.97 -27.46 21.91
N ALA A 90 -2.03 -27.11 21.20
CA ALA A 90 -3.38 -27.59 21.49
C ALA A 90 -3.52 -29.13 21.33
N ALA A 91 -2.88 -29.70 20.29
CA ALA A 91 -2.84 -31.15 20.08
C ALA A 91 -2.16 -31.89 21.21
N MET A 92 -1.03 -31.38 21.67
CA MET A 92 -0.28 -31.97 22.77
C MET A 92 -1.09 -31.93 24.09
N ALA A 93 -1.82 -30.83 24.32
CA ALA A 93 -2.66 -30.70 25.50
C ALA A 93 -3.86 -31.68 25.52
N ASP A 94 -4.44 -31.92 24.34
CA ASP A 94 -5.62 -32.82 24.19
C ASP A 94 -5.25 -34.29 23.96
N GLY A 95 -3.97 -34.65 23.87
CA GLY A 95 -3.50 -36.00 23.57
C GLY A 95 -3.93 -36.53 22.19
N LYS A 96 -4.31 -35.62 21.27
CA LYS A 96 -4.77 -35.96 19.92
C LYS A 96 -3.62 -36.03 18.93
N ALA A 97 -3.76 -36.88 17.90
CA ALA A 97 -2.79 -36.91 16.81
C ALA A 97 -2.77 -35.56 16.04
N LEU A 98 -1.58 -35.12 15.67
CA LEU A 98 -1.31 -33.85 14.97
C LEU A 98 -2.28 -33.47 13.82
N PRO A 99 -2.71 -34.40 12.93
CA PRO A 99 -3.61 -34.02 11.83
C PRO A 99 -4.99 -33.57 12.28
N GLY A 100 -5.52 -34.08 13.37
CA GLY A 100 -6.83 -33.74 13.91
C GLY A 100 -6.83 -32.39 14.67
N ALA A 101 -5.69 -31.99 15.20
CA ALA A 101 -5.56 -30.79 16.00
C ALA A 101 -5.36 -29.52 15.17
N LEU A 102 -4.70 -29.62 14.02
CA LEU A 102 -4.54 -28.51 13.08
C LEU A 102 -5.87 -28.00 12.51
N GLY A 103 -6.88 -28.91 12.43
CA GLY A 103 -8.23 -28.57 11.97
C GLY A 103 -9.13 -27.93 13.03
N GLN A 104 -8.78 -28.02 14.32
CA GLN A 104 -9.61 -27.54 15.44
C GLN A 104 -9.06 -26.28 16.12
N SER A 105 -7.81 -25.89 15.82
CA SER A 105 -7.26 -24.63 16.33
C SER A 105 -7.97 -23.44 15.69
N VAL A 106 -8.44 -22.50 16.49
CA VAL A 106 -9.02 -21.25 16.01
C VAL A 106 -7.89 -20.40 15.45
N PRO A 107 -7.78 -20.23 14.14
CA PRO A 107 -6.65 -19.52 13.56
C PRO A 107 -6.73 -18.02 13.86
N ILE A 108 -5.58 -17.42 14.13
CA ILE A 108 -5.44 -15.96 14.18
C ILE A 108 -5.79 -15.43 12.78
N ALA A 109 -6.79 -14.56 12.69
CA ALA A 109 -7.15 -13.94 11.43
C ALA A 109 -6.31 -12.68 11.20
N SER A 110 -5.73 -12.55 10.02
CA SER A 110 -5.13 -11.32 9.57
C SER A 110 -6.16 -10.52 8.76
N GLN A 111 -6.46 -9.30 9.19
CA GLN A 111 -7.30 -8.38 8.43
C GLN A 111 -6.41 -7.27 7.86
N VAL A 112 -6.28 -7.24 6.54
CA VAL A 112 -5.50 -6.22 5.85
C VAL A 112 -6.46 -5.15 5.33
N THR A 113 -6.22 -3.92 5.72
CA THR A 113 -6.97 -2.74 5.26
C THR A 113 -6.03 -1.84 4.47
N ALA A 114 -6.22 -1.79 3.16
CA ALA A 114 -5.50 -0.87 2.30
C ALA A 114 -6.07 0.54 2.47
N LEU A 115 -5.21 1.51 2.77
CA LEU A 115 -5.54 2.92 2.78
C LEU A 115 -5.26 3.50 1.38
N TYR A 116 -6.13 4.41 0.95
CA TYR A 116 -6.07 5.15 -0.31
C TYR A 116 -6.46 4.32 -1.55
N ASN A 117 -5.90 3.22 -1.86
CA ASN A 117 -6.28 2.38 -3.00
C ASN A 117 -6.97 1.10 -2.52
N ILE A 118 -8.17 1.21 -1.95
CA ILE A 118 -8.92 0.14 -1.29
C ILE A 118 -9.12 -1.08 -2.20
N ASN A 119 -9.37 -0.84 -3.48
CA ASN A 119 -9.62 -1.90 -4.46
C ASN A 119 -8.33 -2.46 -5.10
N SER A 120 -7.14 -1.99 -4.69
CA SER A 120 -5.86 -2.31 -5.34
C SER A 120 -5.96 -2.16 -6.87
N SER A 121 -6.73 -1.17 -7.32
CA SER A 121 -7.06 -0.97 -8.72
C SER A 121 -5.86 -0.42 -9.45
N TYR A 122 -5.30 -1.24 -10.32
CA TYR A 122 -4.22 -0.84 -11.22
C TYR A 122 -4.67 0.30 -12.14
N ALA A 123 -5.96 0.35 -12.47
CA ALA A 123 -6.56 1.40 -13.27
C ALA A 123 -6.46 2.78 -12.60
N GLN A 124 -6.69 2.89 -11.30
CA GLN A 124 -6.57 4.14 -10.56
C GLN A 124 -5.13 4.65 -10.51
N PHE A 125 -4.17 3.73 -10.32
CA PHE A 125 -2.75 4.06 -10.36
C PHE A 125 -2.33 4.49 -11.78
N LEU A 126 -2.73 3.73 -12.79
CA LEU A 126 -2.40 4.01 -14.19
C LEU A 126 -3.00 5.35 -14.64
N LEU A 127 -4.26 5.63 -14.27
CA LEU A 127 -4.96 6.85 -14.66
C LEU A 127 -4.29 8.10 -14.09
N SER A 128 -3.86 8.04 -12.82
CA SER A 128 -3.18 9.17 -12.16
C SER A 128 -1.80 9.48 -12.77
N ALA A 129 -1.12 8.47 -13.33
CA ALA A 129 0.17 8.65 -14.01
C ALA A 129 -0.01 9.01 -15.49
N LEU A 130 -0.98 8.41 -16.16
CA LEU A 130 -1.17 8.52 -17.61
C LEU A 130 -1.82 9.84 -18.01
N LEU A 131 -2.72 10.36 -17.17
CA LEU A 131 -3.43 11.61 -17.44
C LEU A 131 -2.47 12.82 -17.57
N PRO A 132 -1.53 13.06 -16.64
CA PRO A 132 -0.52 14.12 -16.80
C PRO A 132 0.40 13.89 -17.99
N ALA A 133 0.79 12.64 -18.28
CA ALA A 133 1.65 12.31 -19.41
C ALA A 133 0.98 12.62 -20.75
N VAL A 134 -0.29 12.22 -20.93
CA VAL A 134 -1.08 12.54 -22.13
C VAL A 134 -1.26 14.06 -22.28
N TRP A 135 -1.58 14.73 -21.16
CA TRP A 135 -1.69 16.18 -21.15
C TRP A 135 -0.40 16.86 -21.63
N GLN A 136 0.75 16.41 -21.13
CA GLN A 136 2.06 16.94 -21.50
C GLN A 136 2.36 16.75 -22.99
N ILE A 137 2.04 15.57 -23.55
CA ILE A 137 2.17 15.29 -24.99
C ILE A 137 1.29 16.25 -25.80
N LEU A 138 0.05 16.43 -25.40
CA LEU A 138 -0.87 17.33 -26.10
C LEU A 138 -0.38 18.77 -26.10
N VAL A 139 0.13 19.27 -24.98
CA VAL A 139 0.70 20.63 -24.86
C VAL A 139 1.91 20.79 -25.78
N VAL A 140 2.80 19.81 -25.83
CA VAL A 140 3.98 19.84 -26.73
C VAL A 140 3.56 19.82 -28.19
N LEU A 141 2.64 18.93 -28.58
CA LEU A 141 2.14 18.86 -29.96
C LEU A 141 1.45 20.15 -30.39
N TYR A 142 0.64 20.74 -29.49
CA TYR A 142 -0.02 22.00 -29.76
C TYR A 142 1.00 23.15 -29.92
N GLY A 143 2.00 23.21 -29.04
CA GLY A 143 3.09 24.17 -29.11
C GLY A 143 3.88 24.07 -30.41
N LEU A 144 4.24 22.85 -30.82
CA LEU A 144 4.93 22.61 -32.08
C LEU A 144 4.10 23.05 -33.30
N ASN A 145 2.79 22.78 -33.26
CA ASN A 145 1.88 23.18 -34.33
C ASN A 145 1.72 24.70 -34.40
N ALA A 146 1.68 25.37 -33.26
CA ALA A 146 1.64 26.83 -33.19
C ALA A 146 2.93 27.47 -33.75
N LEU A 147 4.09 26.89 -33.39
CA LEU A 147 5.39 27.35 -33.91
C LEU A 147 5.51 27.14 -35.44
N ALA A 148 5.08 25.99 -35.96
CA ALA A 148 5.07 25.69 -37.39
C ALA A 148 4.16 26.67 -38.19
N ARG A 149 3.06 27.12 -37.59
CA ARG A 149 2.20 28.15 -38.19
C ARG A 149 2.85 29.53 -38.24
N THR A 150 3.54 29.95 -37.16
CA THR A 150 4.26 31.21 -37.13
C THR A 150 5.40 31.24 -38.16
N ASP A 151 6.08 30.13 -38.36
CA ASP A 151 7.13 29.98 -39.36
C ASP A 151 6.57 30.12 -40.79
N ARG A 152 5.46 29.43 -41.09
CA ARG A 152 4.78 29.56 -42.40
C ARG A 152 4.25 30.92 -42.71
N LEU A 153 3.93 31.73 -41.68
CA LEU A 153 3.42 33.08 -41.83
C LEU A 153 4.56 34.12 -41.95
N GLY A 154 5.84 33.69 -41.93
CA GLY A 154 6.99 34.59 -42.06
C GLY A 154 7.12 35.57 -40.90
N LEU A 155 6.49 35.28 -39.77
CA LEU A 155 6.60 36.09 -38.55
C LEU A 155 8.02 35.89 -38.01
N ALA A 156 8.83 36.93 -38.03
CA ALA A 156 10.18 36.90 -37.52
C ALA A 156 10.23 36.33 -36.09
N TRP A 157 11.18 35.42 -35.84
CA TRP A 157 11.45 34.78 -34.54
C TRP A 157 11.94 35.79 -33.50
N THR A 158 11.17 36.84 -33.30
CA THR A 158 11.38 37.74 -32.16
C THR A 158 10.60 37.23 -30.97
N THR A 159 11.15 37.38 -29.77
CA THR A 159 10.50 36.95 -28.55
C THR A 159 9.06 37.48 -28.43
N ARG A 160 8.80 38.65 -28.94
CA ARG A 160 7.47 39.26 -29.04
C ARG A 160 6.55 38.56 -30.05
N GLY A 161 7.08 38.10 -31.19
CA GLY A 161 6.31 37.41 -32.21
C GLY A 161 5.84 36.03 -31.76
N VAL A 162 6.69 35.31 -31.04
CA VAL A 162 6.35 33.98 -30.46
C VAL A 162 5.24 34.12 -29.40
N TRP A 163 5.36 35.10 -28.50
CA TRP A 163 4.33 35.35 -27.48
C TRP A 163 3.01 35.80 -28.11
N PHE A 164 3.05 36.65 -29.09
CA PHE A 164 1.84 37.14 -29.78
C PHE A 164 1.16 36.01 -30.58
N GLY A 165 1.95 35.15 -31.22
CA GLY A 165 1.45 33.99 -31.93
C GLY A 165 0.79 32.99 -30.97
N LEU A 166 1.38 32.68 -29.82
CA LEU A 166 0.82 31.83 -28.78
C LEU A 166 -0.48 32.41 -28.22
N TRP A 167 -0.53 33.69 -27.90
CA TRP A 167 -1.75 34.34 -27.39
C TRP A 167 -2.90 34.30 -28.40
N ARG A 168 -2.62 34.53 -29.66
CA ARG A 168 -3.62 34.52 -30.73
C ARG A 168 -4.19 33.13 -31.03
N THR A 169 -3.41 32.08 -30.76
CA THR A 169 -3.86 30.66 -30.95
C THR A 169 -4.53 30.10 -29.72
N LEU A 170 -4.29 30.66 -28.54
CA LEU A 170 -4.85 30.20 -27.26
C LEU A 170 -6.19 30.85 -26.90
N LEU A 171 -6.47 32.05 -27.42
CA LEU A 171 -7.75 32.73 -27.18
C LEU A 171 -8.75 32.31 -28.27
N PRO A 172 -9.85 31.61 -27.92
CA PRO A 172 -10.96 31.42 -28.84
C PRO A 172 -11.62 32.80 -29.12
N HIS A 173 -11.92 33.06 -30.38
CA HIS A 173 -12.71 34.22 -30.81
C HIS A 173 -14.15 34.11 -30.30
#